data_e1d6c26c53e1e5a414bf447c08e4f544
#
_entry.id   e1d6c26c53e1e5a414bf447c08e4f544
#
_cell.length_a   1.000
_cell.length_b   1.000
_cell.length_c   1.000
_cell.angle_alpha   90.00
_cell.angle_beta   90.00
_cell.angle_gamma   90.00
#
_symmetry.space_group_name_H-M   'P 1'
#
loop_
_entity.id
_entity.type
_entity.pdbx_description
1 polymer ?
#
loop_
_entity_poly.entity_id
_entity_poly.type
_entity_poly.pdbx_seq_one_letter_code
_entity_poly.pdbx_strand_id
1 'polypeptide(L)'
;GRFGYDPYNNNHINRRKWPEQWSAERSRDENGNLVFKKISDSSNMHQESGSSGNRREFLDMMLNWERGFKAHHLNATLKYTQDSYIKTQDLGDDLKNGVNRRNQGLAGRIAYNWNYRYFVDFNFGYNGSENFAKGHRFGFFPAYSLAWNIAEESFIKKNWKWMGMFKVRFSYGKVGNDKLGERFPYLYTIAKSYKENDKDVTFPGWNWGDYGYGNSYDGMAYTQLASENVTWEIATKHDIGVDLSLFNDKF
;
A
#
# COMPACT_ATOMS: atom_id res chain seq x y z
N GLY A 1 20.57 11.19 1.89
CA GLY A 1 19.96 9.87 2.00
C GLY A 1 19.29 9.64 3.34
N ARG A 2 18.35 8.74 3.39
CA ARG A 2 17.62 8.37 4.59
C ARG A 2 17.46 6.85 4.65
N PHE A 3 17.79 6.27 5.79
CA PHE A 3 17.55 4.86 6.11
C PHE A 3 16.62 4.78 7.31
N GLY A 4 15.69 3.85 7.33
CA GLY A 4 14.82 3.58 8.45
C GLY A 4 14.64 2.09 8.69
N TYR A 5 14.62 1.72 9.95
CA TYR A 5 14.27 0.40 10.47
C TYR A 5 13.17 0.59 11.51
N ASP A 6 12.00 0.08 11.22
CA ASP A 6 10.79 0.29 12.02
C ASP A 6 10.19 -1.07 12.42
N PRO A 7 10.59 -1.62 13.57
CA PRO A 7 10.00 -2.82 14.13
C PRO A 7 8.80 -2.45 14.99
N TYR A 8 7.70 -3.16 14.80
CA TYR A 8 6.54 -3.09 15.67
C TYR A 8 6.30 -4.45 16.33
N ASN A 9 6.21 -4.49 17.65
CA ASN A 9 5.83 -5.65 18.43
C ASN A 9 4.81 -5.25 19.49
N ASN A 10 3.71 -5.97 19.52
CA ASN A 10 2.69 -5.84 20.54
C ASN A 10 2.38 -7.20 21.14
N ASN A 11 2.54 -7.33 22.45
CA ASN A 11 2.17 -8.51 23.20
C ASN A 11 1.13 -8.12 24.24
N HIS A 12 0.05 -8.87 24.33
CA HIS A 12 -0.96 -8.64 25.33
C HIS A 12 -1.31 -9.93 26.06
N ILE A 13 -1.55 -9.80 27.34
CA ILE A 13 -2.03 -10.86 28.20
C ILE A 13 -3.30 -10.36 28.86
N ASN A 14 -4.38 -11.06 28.64
CA ASN A 14 -5.67 -10.79 29.24
C ASN A 14 -5.97 -11.87 30.28
N ARG A 15 -6.16 -11.44 31.54
CA ARG A 15 -6.51 -12.33 32.65
C ARG A 15 -7.89 -11.95 33.16
N ARG A 16 -8.78 -12.89 33.19
CA ARG A 16 -10.18 -12.71 33.62
C ARG A 16 -10.53 -13.70 34.71
N LYS A 17 -11.19 -13.21 35.76
CA LYS A 17 -11.84 -14.00 36.79
C LYS A 17 -13.19 -13.37 37.08
N TRP A 18 -14.23 -14.13 36.98
CA TRP A 18 -15.56 -13.68 37.36
C TRP A 18 -15.79 -14.07 38.82
N PRO A 19 -16.10 -13.11 39.72
CA PRO A 19 -16.52 -13.43 41.08
C PRO A 19 -17.91 -14.06 41.05
N GLU A 20 -18.26 -14.81 42.11
CA GLU A 20 -19.64 -15.21 42.28
C GLU A 20 -20.54 -13.99 42.46
N GLN A 21 -21.75 -14.09 41.95
CA GLN A 21 -22.73 -12.99 42.00
C GLN A 21 -23.97 -13.44 42.75
N TRP A 22 -24.44 -12.55 43.60
CA TRP A 22 -25.60 -12.72 44.39
C TRP A 22 -26.60 -11.58 44.17
N SER A 23 -27.88 -11.88 44.09
CA SER A 23 -28.96 -10.88 44.03
C SER A 23 -29.74 -10.90 45.35
N ALA A 24 -30.04 -9.73 45.87
CA ALA A 24 -30.96 -9.61 46.97
C ALA A 24 -32.39 -9.85 46.48
N GLU A 25 -33.10 -10.75 47.13
CA GLU A 25 -34.52 -10.96 46.87
C GLU A 25 -35.34 -9.84 47.54
N ARG A 26 -36.56 -9.61 47.04
CA ARG A 26 -37.48 -8.64 47.63
C ARG A 26 -38.04 -9.11 48.97
N SER A 27 -38.00 -10.41 49.24
CA SER A 27 -38.41 -11.03 50.50
C SER A 27 -37.33 -10.86 51.58
N ARG A 28 -37.77 -10.83 52.84
CA ARG A 28 -36.91 -10.87 54.02
C ARG A 28 -37.12 -12.19 54.73
N ASP A 29 -36.11 -12.63 55.47
CA ASP A 29 -36.19 -13.80 56.31
C ASP A 29 -37.07 -13.50 57.56
N GLU A 30 -37.32 -14.54 58.39
CA GLU A 30 -38.12 -14.43 59.64
C GLU A 30 -37.51 -13.42 60.62
N ASN A 31 -36.23 -13.10 60.54
CA ASN A 31 -35.50 -12.15 61.35
C ASN A 31 -35.44 -10.75 60.72
N GLY A 32 -36.04 -10.53 59.52
CA GLY A 32 -36.07 -9.26 58.82
C GLY A 32 -34.84 -8.96 57.99
N ASN A 33 -33.90 -9.91 57.78
CA ASN A 33 -32.71 -9.73 56.99
C ASN A 33 -33.01 -9.94 55.50
N LEU A 34 -32.18 -9.34 54.64
CA LEU A 34 -32.24 -9.56 53.20
C LEU A 34 -31.83 -11.01 52.83
N VAL A 35 -32.65 -11.65 52.04
CA VAL A 35 -32.34 -12.97 51.44
C VAL A 35 -31.56 -12.77 50.17
N PHE A 36 -30.43 -13.46 50.03
CA PHE A 36 -29.59 -13.43 48.83
C PHE A 36 -29.69 -14.74 48.07
N LYS A 37 -29.93 -14.65 46.79
CA LYS A 37 -29.92 -15.78 45.87
C LYS A 37 -28.69 -15.71 45.01
N LYS A 38 -27.95 -16.79 44.94
CA LYS A 38 -26.80 -16.89 44.04
C LYS A 38 -27.27 -16.92 42.59
N ILE A 39 -26.70 -16.02 41.74
CA ILE A 39 -27.02 -15.90 40.33
C ILE A 39 -26.01 -16.68 39.51
N SER A 40 -24.72 -16.56 39.81
CA SER A 40 -23.65 -17.27 39.11
C SER A 40 -22.54 -17.69 40.03
N ASP A 41 -21.87 -18.78 39.68
CA ASP A 41 -20.66 -19.24 40.37
C ASP A 41 -19.44 -18.44 39.95
N SER A 42 -18.43 -18.40 40.82
CA SER A 42 -17.13 -17.86 40.45
C SER A 42 -16.47 -18.73 39.40
N SER A 43 -15.87 -18.10 38.38
CA SER A 43 -15.03 -18.81 37.43
C SER A 43 -13.58 -18.95 37.91
N ASN A 44 -12.90 -19.97 37.46
CA ASN A 44 -11.46 -20.03 37.59
C ASN A 44 -10.81 -18.89 36.78
N MET A 45 -9.59 -18.50 37.19
CA MET A 45 -8.84 -17.51 36.42
C MET A 45 -8.54 -18.07 35.04
N HIS A 46 -8.94 -17.33 34.01
CA HIS A 46 -8.67 -17.61 32.63
C HIS A 46 -7.62 -16.62 32.11
N GLN A 47 -6.63 -17.11 31.38
CA GLN A 47 -5.60 -16.30 30.76
C GLN A 47 -5.58 -16.54 29.26
N GLU A 48 -5.63 -15.47 28.49
CA GLU A 48 -5.43 -15.43 27.05
C GLU A 48 -4.22 -14.56 26.76
N SER A 49 -3.42 -14.94 25.78
CA SER A 49 -2.31 -14.12 25.31
C SER A 49 -2.36 -14.03 23.79
N GLY A 50 -1.97 -12.89 23.27
CA GLY A 50 -1.82 -12.67 21.84
C GLY A 50 -0.61 -11.82 21.56
N SER A 51 -0.08 -11.96 20.35
CA SER A 51 1.03 -11.16 19.86
C SER A 51 0.78 -10.72 18.44
N SER A 52 1.21 -9.51 18.10
CA SER A 52 1.24 -9.02 16.72
C SER A 52 2.54 -8.28 16.48
N GLY A 53 3.08 -8.40 15.29
CA GLY A 53 4.34 -7.76 14.97
C GLY A 53 4.56 -7.62 13.49
N ASN A 54 5.30 -6.59 13.13
CA ASN A 54 5.78 -6.38 11.78
C ASN A 54 7.14 -5.67 11.81
N ARG A 55 7.82 -5.68 10.68
CA ARG A 55 9.08 -4.98 10.48
C ARG A 55 9.06 -4.33 9.11
N ARG A 56 9.41 -3.06 9.09
CA ARG A 56 9.62 -2.30 7.88
C ARG A 56 11.05 -1.78 7.82
N GLU A 57 11.67 -1.92 6.67
CA GLU A 57 12.99 -1.38 6.37
C GLU A 57 12.87 -0.53 5.11
N PHE A 58 13.47 0.65 5.11
CA PHE A 58 13.48 1.47 3.92
C PHE A 58 14.82 2.20 3.74
N LEU A 59 15.17 2.40 2.50
CA LEU A 59 16.29 3.19 2.06
C LEU A 59 15.81 4.19 1.01
N ASP A 60 16.17 5.46 1.19
CA ASP A 60 15.82 6.57 0.31
C ASP A 60 17.07 7.43 0.06
N MET A 61 17.51 7.50 -1.19
CA MET A 61 18.66 8.29 -1.61
C MET A 61 18.24 9.22 -2.73
N MET A 62 18.65 10.49 -2.66
CA MET A 62 18.34 11.47 -3.68
C MET A 62 19.55 12.35 -3.95
N LEU A 63 19.82 12.56 -5.23
CA LEU A 63 20.81 13.48 -5.74
C LEU A 63 20.10 14.53 -6.57
N ASN A 64 20.35 15.78 -6.26
CA ASN A 64 19.87 16.92 -7.03
C ASN A 64 21.07 17.72 -7.54
N TRP A 65 20.98 18.11 -8.79
CA TRP A 65 21.95 19.00 -9.41
C TRP A 65 21.20 20.06 -10.20
N GLU A 66 21.58 21.31 -10.00
CA GLU A 66 20.99 22.45 -10.68
C GLU A 66 22.09 23.39 -11.16
N ARG A 67 21.96 23.87 -12.37
CA ARG A 67 22.89 24.83 -12.93
C ARG A 67 22.21 25.77 -13.92
N GLY A 68 22.41 27.07 -13.70
CA GLY A 68 22.08 28.12 -14.66
C GLY A 68 23.35 28.65 -15.34
N PHE A 69 23.32 28.83 -16.65
CA PHE A 69 24.38 29.46 -17.41
C PHE A 69 23.81 30.26 -18.58
N LYS A 70 23.97 31.58 -18.52
CA LYS A 70 23.36 32.55 -19.46
C LYS A 70 21.83 32.37 -19.50
N ALA A 71 21.29 32.00 -20.67
CA ALA A 71 19.87 31.78 -20.92
C ALA A 71 19.42 30.32 -20.62
N HIS A 72 20.33 29.45 -20.21
CA HIS A 72 20.07 28.03 -20.02
C HIS A 72 19.92 27.70 -18.54
N HIS A 73 18.90 26.96 -18.18
CA HIS A 73 18.68 26.42 -16.84
C HIS A 73 18.46 24.91 -16.94
N LEU A 74 19.26 24.16 -16.23
CA LEU A 74 19.18 22.70 -16.18
C LEU A 74 19.03 22.24 -14.72
N ASN A 75 18.06 21.37 -14.48
CA ASN A 75 17.85 20.68 -13.22
C ASN A 75 17.81 19.18 -13.47
N ALA A 76 18.58 18.42 -12.69
CA ALA A 76 18.60 16.98 -12.75
C ALA A 76 18.41 16.40 -11.35
N THR A 77 17.53 15.43 -11.23
CA THR A 77 17.23 14.69 -10.01
C THR A 77 17.36 13.21 -10.29
N LEU A 78 18.05 12.50 -9.42
CA LEU A 78 18.08 11.03 -9.40
C LEU A 78 17.70 10.57 -8.01
N LYS A 79 16.71 9.67 -7.93
CA LYS A 79 16.20 9.12 -6.68
C LYS A 79 16.20 7.59 -6.73
N TYR A 80 16.78 6.97 -5.72
CA TYR A 80 16.67 5.53 -5.47
C TYR A 80 15.89 5.29 -4.18
N THR A 81 14.95 4.35 -4.24
CA THR A 81 14.15 3.93 -3.09
C THR A 81 14.14 2.41 -2.98
N GLN A 82 14.17 1.91 -1.76
CA GLN A 82 13.95 0.51 -1.44
C GLN A 82 13.08 0.43 -0.19
N ASP A 83 12.08 -0.44 -0.23
CA ASP A 83 11.16 -0.69 0.89
C ASP A 83 10.99 -2.20 1.06
N SER A 84 11.03 -2.66 2.30
CA SER A 84 10.79 -4.06 2.69
C SER A 84 9.85 -4.09 3.87
N TYR A 85 8.81 -4.90 3.79
CA TYR A 85 7.85 -5.11 4.87
C TYR A 85 7.58 -6.59 5.07
N ILE A 86 7.62 -7.04 6.33
CA ILE A 86 7.24 -8.40 6.72
C ILE A 86 6.40 -8.37 7.99
N LYS A 87 5.38 -9.21 8.04
CA LYS A 87 4.66 -9.54 9.27
C LYS A 87 5.46 -10.62 10.03
N THR A 88 5.79 -10.37 11.30
CA THR A 88 6.69 -11.22 12.09
C THR A 88 5.97 -12.11 13.10
N GLN A 89 4.73 -11.74 13.46
CA GLN A 89 3.91 -12.45 14.44
C GLN A 89 2.46 -12.46 13.98
N ASP A 90 1.66 -13.38 14.48
CA ASP A 90 0.24 -13.55 14.16
C ASP A 90 0.00 -13.59 12.63
N LEU A 91 0.70 -14.53 11.98
CA LEU A 91 0.64 -14.66 10.51
C LEU A 91 -0.72 -15.14 10.03
N GLY A 92 -1.50 -15.82 10.91
CA GLY A 92 -2.74 -16.49 10.51
C GLY A 92 -2.47 -17.62 9.53
N ASP A 93 -3.50 -18.07 8.83
CA ASP A 93 -3.43 -19.21 7.91
C ASP A 93 -3.02 -18.81 6.48
N ASP A 94 -2.97 -17.52 6.17
CA ASP A 94 -2.56 -17.04 4.85
C ASP A 94 -1.03 -17.07 4.71
N LEU A 95 -0.52 -18.00 3.93
CA LEU A 95 0.91 -18.15 3.64
C LEU A 95 1.57 -16.88 3.11
N LYS A 96 0.81 -16.02 2.43
CA LYS A 96 1.30 -14.74 1.90
C LYS A 96 1.70 -13.74 2.99
N ASN A 97 1.20 -13.91 4.22
CA ASN A 97 1.57 -13.05 5.35
C ASN A 97 3.03 -13.26 5.79
N GLY A 98 3.58 -14.45 5.59
CA GLY A 98 4.99 -14.77 5.86
C GLY A 98 5.95 -14.35 4.75
N VAL A 99 5.45 -13.87 3.61
CA VAL A 99 6.27 -13.44 2.48
C VAL A 99 6.61 -11.96 2.60
N ASN A 100 7.90 -11.63 2.50
CA ASN A 100 8.35 -10.24 2.46
C ASN A 100 7.74 -9.51 1.25
N ARG A 101 7.27 -8.29 1.48
CA ARG A 101 6.91 -7.37 0.42
C ARG A 101 8.10 -6.45 0.18
N ARG A 102 8.72 -6.53 -0.97
CA ARG A 102 9.87 -5.73 -1.33
C ARG A 102 9.56 -4.95 -2.60
N ASN A 103 9.84 -3.67 -2.53
CA ASN A 103 9.77 -2.77 -3.66
C ASN A 103 11.08 -2.01 -3.76
N GLN A 104 11.52 -1.76 -4.98
CA GLN A 104 12.65 -0.89 -5.24
C GLN A 104 12.35 -0.03 -6.45
N GLY A 105 12.93 1.16 -6.49
CA GLY A 105 12.69 2.08 -7.58
C GLY A 105 13.88 2.99 -7.82
N LEU A 106 14.16 3.21 -9.10
CA LEU A 106 15.05 4.26 -9.56
C LEU A 106 14.21 5.24 -10.35
N ALA A 107 14.15 6.49 -9.90
CA ALA A 107 13.46 7.56 -10.61
C ALA A 107 14.44 8.66 -11.00
N GLY A 108 14.28 9.19 -12.19
CA GLY A 108 15.08 10.29 -12.67
C GLY A 108 14.23 11.38 -13.31
N ARG A 109 14.70 12.61 -13.20
CA ARG A 109 14.13 13.78 -13.86
C ARG A 109 15.24 14.64 -14.43
N ILE A 110 15.05 15.13 -15.64
CA ILE A 110 15.87 16.16 -16.26
C ILE A 110 14.92 17.23 -16.78
N ALA A 111 15.00 18.43 -16.19
CA ALA A 111 14.24 19.59 -16.61
C ALA A 111 15.19 20.64 -17.18
N TYR A 112 14.88 21.10 -18.37
CA TYR A 112 15.63 22.12 -19.09
C TYR A 112 14.73 23.25 -19.51
N ASN A 113 15.16 24.49 -19.33
CA ASN A 113 14.54 25.62 -19.99
C ASN A 113 15.60 26.53 -20.64
N TRP A 114 15.21 27.10 -21.77
CA TRP A 114 15.97 28.12 -22.47
C TRP A 114 15.24 29.45 -22.42
N ASN A 115 15.88 30.41 -21.78
CA ASN A 115 15.42 31.80 -21.72
C ASN A 115 13.96 31.94 -21.24
N TYR A 116 13.47 31.04 -20.37
CA TYR A 116 12.08 30.94 -19.93
C TYR A 116 11.05 30.86 -21.07
N ARG A 117 11.49 30.51 -22.26
CA ARG A 117 10.70 30.45 -23.49
C ARG A 117 10.35 29.00 -23.85
N TYR A 118 11.34 28.13 -23.89
CA TYR A 118 11.15 26.70 -24.22
C TYR A 118 11.49 25.86 -22.99
N PHE A 119 10.61 24.92 -22.69
CA PHE A 119 10.75 24.01 -21.56
C PHE A 119 10.66 22.58 -22.06
N VAL A 120 11.58 21.76 -21.62
CA VAL A 120 11.61 20.31 -21.87
C VAL A 120 11.82 19.63 -20.53
N ASP A 121 10.96 18.66 -20.21
CA ASP A 121 11.07 17.87 -18.99
C ASP A 121 10.98 16.38 -19.38
N PHE A 122 11.94 15.61 -18.92
CA PHE A 122 11.98 14.17 -19.07
C PHE A 122 12.03 13.53 -17.70
N ASN A 123 11.08 12.64 -17.45
CA ASN A 123 11.00 11.86 -16.23
C ASN A 123 11.00 10.37 -16.56
N PHE A 124 11.57 9.56 -15.71
CA PHE A 124 11.39 8.12 -15.78
C PHE A 124 11.30 7.52 -14.39
N GLY A 125 10.56 6.42 -14.29
CA GLY A 125 10.56 5.49 -13.19
C GLY A 125 10.94 4.11 -13.68
N TYR A 126 11.90 3.46 -13.03
CA TYR A 126 12.23 2.06 -13.21
C TYR A 126 11.98 1.36 -11.87
N ASN A 127 10.84 0.69 -11.75
CA ASN A 127 10.35 0.14 -10.49
C ASN A 127 10.30 -1.37 -10.55
N GLY A 128 10.70 -2.01 -9.44
CA GLY A 128 10.60 -3.44 -9.21
C GLY A 128 9.69 -3.74 -8.03
N SER A 129 8.79 -4.69 -8.20
CA SER A 129 7.87 -5.19 -7.16
C SER A 129 7.98 -6.70 -7.03
N GLU A 130 8.05 -7.18 -5.80
CA GLU A 130 7.97 -8.62 -5.50
C GLU A 130 6.57 -9.20 -5.67
N ASN A 131 5.58 -8.36 -5.92
CA ASN A 131 4.23 -8.83 -6.23
C ASN A 131 4.15 -9.65 -7.52
N PHE A 132 5.18 -9.60 -8.36
CA PHE A 132 5.26 -10.29 -9.65
C PHE A 132 6.31 -11.41 -9.63
N ALA A 133 6.12 -12.43 -10.48
CA ALA A 133 7.04 -13.52 -10.69
C ALA A 133 8.41 -13.04 -11.21
N LYS A 134 9.45 -13.83 -11.01
CA LYS A 134 10.79 -13.55 -11.54
C LYS A 134 10.71 -13.37 -13.06
N GLY A 135 11.27 -12.27 -13.56
CA GLY A 135 11.19 -11.90 -14.99
C GLY A 135 10.12 -10.84 -15.31
N HIS A 136 9.10 -10.67 -14.46
CA HIS A 136 8.01 -9.70 -14.64
C HIS A 136 8.01 -8.59 -13.58
N ARG A 137 9.00 -8.58 -12.67
CA ARG A 137 9.06 -7.68 -11.52
C ARG A 137 9.31 -6.23 -11.87
N PHE A 138 10.05 -5.95 -12.94
CA PHE A 138 10.51 -4.61 -13.28
C PHE A 138 9.68 -3.99 -14.39
N GLY A 139 9.26 -2.73 -14.18
CA GLY A 139 8.57 -1.90 -15.15
C GLY A 139 9.30 -0.58 -15.38
N PHE A 140 9.33 -0.12 -16.65
CA PHE A 140 9.88 1.18 -17.04
C PHE A 140 8.75 2.12 -17.47
N PHE A 141 8.69 3.28 -16.83
CA PHE A 141 7.60 4.25 -16.95
C PHE A 141 8.16 5.63 -17.30
N PRO A 142 8.35 5.92 -18.61
CA PRO A 142 8.80 7.23 -19.04
C PRO A 142 7.67 8.25 -19.11
N ALA A 143 8.03 9.52 -18.91
CA ALA A 143 7.14 10.66 -19.13
C ALA A 143 7.93 11.83 -19.71
N TYR A 144 7.32 12.55 -20.64
CA TYR A 144 7.88 13.72 -21.32
C TYR A 144 6.92 14.88 -21.23
N SER A 145 7.42 16.08 -21.03
CA SER A 145 6.64 17.29 -21.23
C SER A 145 7.40 18.35 -22.01
N LEU A 146 6.67 19.07 -22.82
CA LEU A 146 7.15 20.19 -23.61
C LEU A 146 6.27 21.39 -23.32
N ALA A 147 6.87 22.56 -23.18
CA ALA A 147 6.09 23.78 -23.10
C ALA A 147 6.80 24.93 -23.83
N TRP A 148 5.99 25.78 -24.42
CA TRP A 148 6.41 26.97 -25.12
C TRP A 148 5.70 28.19 -24.53
N ASN A 149 6.45 29.12 -23.99
CA ASN A 149 5.93 30.41 -23.54
C ASN A 149 6.03 31.42 -24.67
N ILE A 150 4.97 31.56 -25.43
CA ILE A 150 4.85 32.38 -26.61
C ILE A 150 4.98 33.88 -26.24
N ALA A 151 4.53 34.26 -25.04
CA ALA A 151 4.66 35.64 -24.57
C ALA A 151 6.12 36.14 -24.45
N GLU A 152 7.07 35.19 -24.27
CA GLU A 152 8.49 35.51 -24.23
C GLU A 152 9.15 35.68 -25.62
N GLU A 153 8.42 35.46 -26.71
CA GLU A 153 8.91 35.72 -28.05
C GLU A 153 9.10 37.22 -28.29
N SER A 154 10.22 37.58 -28.92
CA SER A 154 10.62 38.98 -29.10
C SER A 154 9.58 39.84 -29.80
N PHE A 155 8.87 39.24 -30.78
CA PHE A 155 7.82 39.95 -31.53
C PHE A 155 6.55 40.15 -30.72
N ILE A 156 6.20 39.20 -29.82
CA ILE A 156 5.06 39.32 -28.92
C ILE A 156 5.35 40.38 -27.85
N LYS A 157 6.49 40.27 -27.16
CA LYS A 157 6.92 41.26 -26.15
C LYS A 157 6.92 42.71 -26.66
N LYS A 158 7.29 42.90 -27.92
CA LYS A 158 7.34 44.21 -28.54
C LYS A 158 5.94 44.78 -28.83
N ASN A 159 5.04 43.94 -29.32
CA ASN A 159 3.74 44.38 -29.86
C ASN A 159 2.59 44.19 -28.87
N TRP A 160 2.64 43.19 -27.98
CA TRP A 160 1.53 42.81 -27.10
C TRP A 160 1.94 42.86 -25.63
N LYS A 161 2.27 44.08 -25.16
CA LYS A 161 2.75 44.32 -23.78
C LYS A 161 1.73 43.98 -22.68
N TRP A 162 0.47 43.85 -23.05
CA TRP A 162 -0.63 43.49 -22.14
C TRP A 162 -0.66 41.99 -21.83
N MET A 163 0.07 41.15 -22.60
CA MET A 163 0.16 39.73 -22.42
C MET A 163 1.34 39.41 -21.49
N GLY A 164 1.06 39.05 -20.24
CA GLY A 164 2.07 38.68 -19.23
C GLY A 164 2.62 37.28 -19.44
N MET A 165 1.75 36.31 -19.73
CA MET A 165 2.12 34.94 -20.04
C MET A 165 1.15 34.35 -21.06
N PHE A 166 1.69 33.63 -22.03
CA PHE A 166 0.93 32.74 -22.93
C PHE A 166 1.78 31.47 -23.14
N LYS A 167 1.50 30.46 -22.36
CA LYS A 167 2.28 29.21 -22.35
C LYS A 167 1.40 28.05 -22.78
N VAL A 168 1.81 27.37 -23.84
CA VAL A 168 1.20 26.12 -24.29
C VAL A 168 2.06 24.98 -23.79
N ARG A 169 1.44 23.93 -23.26
CA ARG A 169 2.12 22.76 -22.74
C ARG A 169 1.48 21.47 -23.24
N PHE A 170 2.32 20.48 -23.43
CA PHE A 170 1.94 19.13 -23.77
C PHE A 170 2.72 18.15 -22.87
N SER A 171 2.05 17.12 -22.37
CA SER A 171 2.71 16.04 -21.67
C SER A 171 2.20 14.67 -22.11
N TYR A 172 3.09 13.71 -22.05
CA TYR A 172 2.85 12.30 -22.29
C TYR A 172 3.54 11.50 -21.19
N GLY A 173 2.86 10.51 -20.60
CA GLY A 173 3.47 9.68 -19.58
C GLY A 173 2.82 8.31 -19.46
N LYS A 174 3.65 7.35 -19.02
CA LYS A 174 3.20 6.02 -18.58
C LYS A 174 3.32 5.91 -17.08
N VAL A 175 2.31 5.33 -16.44
CA VAL A 175 2.28 5.03 -15.00
C VAL A 175 2.00 3.55 -14.81
N GLY A 176 2.79 2.90 -13.96
CA GLY A 176 2.61 1.50 -13.59
C GLY A 176 1.92 1.37 -12.24
N ASN A 177 1.05 0.37 -12.12
CA ASN A 177 0.40 -0.04 -10.87
C ASN A 177 0.72 -1.52 -10.60
N ASP A 178 1.23 -1.82 -9.39
CA ASP A 178 1.51 -3.18 -8.93
C ASP A 178 0.46 -3.73 -7.95
N LYS A 179 -0.54 -2.93 -7.61
CA LYS A 179 -1.66 -3.31 -6.74
C LYS A 179 -2.77 -3.94 -7.57
N LEU A 180 -2.59 -5.18 -7.90
CA LEU A 180 -3.61 -6.01 -8.54
C LEU A 180 -4.41 -6.70 -7.43
N GLY A 181 -5.68 -6.66 -7.36
CA GLY A 181 -6.57 -7.19 -6.32
C GLY A 181 -5.98 -8.25 -5.37
N GLU A 182 -5.24 -9.23 -5.91
CA GLU A 182 -4.54 -10.26 -5.13
C GLU A 182 -3.04 -9.98 -4.99
N ARG A 183 -2.48 -10.33 -3.81
CA ARG A 183 -1.03 -10.27 -3.54
C ARG A 183 -0.37 -11.54 -4.06
N PHE A 184 0.84 -11.40 -4.60
CA PHE A 184 1.65 -12.52 -5.09
C PHE A 184 0.86 -13.49 -5.98
N PRO A 185 0.29 -13.00 -7.09
CA PRO A 185 -0.55 -13.83 -7.96
C PRO A 185 0.18 -15.05 -8.56
N TYR A 186 1.51 -15.07 -8.50
CA TYR A 186 2.33 -16.20 -8.93
C TYR A 186 2.44 -17.33 -7.89
N LEU A 187 1.91 -17.14 -6.66
CA LEU A 187 1.85 -18.18 -5.66
C LEU A 187 0.48 -18.87 -5.72
N TYR A 188 0.49 -20.18 -5.65
CA TYR A 188 -0.74 -20.92 -5.35
C TYR A 188 -0.93 -20.97 -3.82
N THR A 189 -2.15 -20.94 -3.38
CA THR A 189 -2.52 -21.13 -1.98
C THR A 189 -3.53 -22.26 -1.84
N ILE A 190 -3.38 -23.04 -0.77
CA ILE A 190 -4.28 -24.13 -0.42
C ILE A 190 -4.80 -23.83 0.98
N ALA A 191 -6.08 -24.02 1.21
CA ALA A 191 -6.68 -23.90 2.52
C ALA A 191 -7.71 -24.99 2.77
N LYS A 192 -8.03 -25.21 4.05
CA LYS A 192 -9.12 -26.11 4.50
C LYS A 192 -10.49 -25.46 4.39
N SER A 193 -10.53 -24.12 4.42
CA SER A 193 -11.75 -23.33 4.33
C SER A 193 -11.52 -22.05 3.55
N TYR A 194 -12.59 -21.47 3.06
CA TYR A 194 -12.62 -20.15 2.45
C TYR A 194 -13.77 -19.33 3.04
N LYS A 195 -13.72 -18.02 2.91
CA LYS A 195 -14.80 -17.14 3.35
C LYS A 195 -15.79 -16.88 2.22
N GLU A 196 -17.06 -17.14 2.49
CA GLU A 196 -18.17 -16.80 1.61
C GLU A 196 -19.22 -16.04 2.42
N ASN A 197 -19.50 -14.79 2.06
CA ASN A 197 -20.45 -13.91 2.77
C ASN A 197 -20.14 -13.82 4.28
N ASP A 198 -18.88 -13.60 4.65
CA ASP A 198 -18.36 -13.56 6.02
C ASP A 198 -18.51 -14.87 6.83
N LYS A 199 -18.89 -15.97 6.20
CA LYS A 199 -18.95 -17.31 6.82
C LYS A 199 -17.79 -18.16 6.35
N ASP A 200 -17.20 -18.91 7.29
CA ASP A 200 -16.21 -19.90 6.94
C ASP A 200 -16.90 -21.15 6.35
N VAL A 201 -16.57 -21.46 5.11
CA VAL A 201 -17.00 -22.67 4.42
C VAL A 201 -15.81 -23.63 4.35
N THR A 202 -15.96 -24.80 4.95
CA THR A 202 -14.94 -25.84 4.93
C THR A 202 -15.06 -26.71 3.69
N PHE A 203 -13.94 -27.10 3.11
CA PHE A 203 -13.93 -28.10 2.04
C PHE A 203 -14.27 -29.48 2.57
N PRO A 204 -15.05 -30.31 1.82
CA PRO A 204 -15.37 -31.65 2.23
C PRO A 204 -14.12 -32.49 2.48
N GLY A 205 -14.06 -33.12 3.61
CA GLY A 205 -12.96 -34.00 4.00
C GLY A 205 -13.28 -35.50 3.81
N TRP A 206 -12.41 -36.36 4.31
CA TRP A 206 -12.56 -37.80 4.23
C TRP A 206 -12.59 -38.39 5.62
N ASN A 207 -13.47 -39.39 5.82
CA ASN A 207 -13.51 -40.19 7.02
C ASN A 207 -13.01 -41.61 6.69
N TRP A 208 -12.07 -42.10 7.49
CA TRP A 208 -11.53 -43.47 7.38
C TRP A 208 -11.86 -44.26 8.64
N GLY A 209 -12.36 -45.49 8.48
CA GLY A 209 -12.73 -46.38 9.56
C GLY A 209 -14.24 -46.49 9.81
N ASP A 210 -14.62 -47.18 10.87
CA ASP A 210 -16.03 -47.41 11.23
C ASP A 210 -16.71 -46.11 11.70
N TYR A 211 -18.02 -46.01 11.44
CA TYR A 211 -18.84 -44.88 11.81
C TYR A 211 -18.77 -44.60 13.33
N GLY A 212 -18.20 -43.46 13.69
CA GLY A 212 -18.03 -43.01 15.08
C GLY A 212 -16.65 -43.29 15.72
N TYR A 213 -15.77 -44.08 15.08
CA TYR A 213 -14.42 -44.37 15.57
C TYR A 213 -13.33 -44.11 14.52
N GLY A 214 -13.70 -43.57 13.37
CA GLY A 214 -12.76 -43.29 12.29
C GLY A 214 -12.00 -41.98 12.46
N ASN A 215 -10.82 -41.91 11.85
CA ASN A 215 -10.06 -40.69 11.72
C ASN A 215 -10.69 -39.79 10.65
N SER A 216 -10.95 -38.55 10.99
CA SER A 216 -11.42 -37.54 10.05
C SER A 216 -10.24 -36.71 9.55
N TYR A 217 -10.14 -36.55 8.25
CA TYR A 217 -9.17 -35.68 7.59
C TYR A 217 -9.88 -34.55 6.88
N ASP A 218 -9.50 -33.32 7.19
CA ASP A 218 -10.07 -32.14 6.55
C ASP A 218 -9.76 -32.13 5.06
N GLY A 219 -10.72 -31.72 4.24
CA GLY A 219 -10.50 -31.44 2.84
C GLY A 219 -9.65 -30.20 2.64
N MET A 220 -8.95 -30.15 1.52
CA MET A 220 -8.20 -28.97 1.09
C MET A 220 -8.47 -28.69 -0.38
N ALA A 221 -8.48 -27.41 -0.74
CA ALA A 221 -8.57 -27.01 -2.14
C ALA A 221 -7.69 -25.79 -2.41
N TYR A 222 -7.39 -25.57 -3.70
CA TYR A 222 -6.73 -24.35 -4.11
C TYR A 222 -7.67 -23.16 -3.90
N THR A 223 -7.22 -22.18 -3.12
CA THR A 223 -7.90 -20.90 -2.95
C THR A 223 -7.37 -19.82 -3.90
N GLN A 224 -6.17 -20.05 -4.43
CA GLN A 224 -5.58 -19.26 -5.50
C GLN A 224 -4.72 -20.15 -6.40
N LEU A 225 -4.93 -20.04 -7.70
CA LEU A 225 -4.05 -20.66 -8.70
C LEU A 225 -2.91 -19.70 -9.04
N ALA A 226 -1.73 -20.28 -9.26
CA ALA A 226 -0.56 -19.50 -9.67
C ALA A 226 -0.73 -18.91 -11.08
N SER A 227 -0.40 -17.63 -11.23
CA SER A 227 -0.31 -16.94 -12.51
C SER A 227 1.04 -16.23 -12.64
N GLU A 228 1.97 -16.85 -13.34
CA GLU A 228 3.34 -16.35 -13.46
C GLU A 228 3.47 -15.19 -14.46
N ASN A 229 2.52 -15.04 -15.37
CA ASN A 229 2.56 -14.06 -16.47
C ASN A 229 1.99 -12.68 -16.08
N VAL A 230 1.53 -12.52 -14.84
CA VAL A 230 1.00 -11.24 -14.36
C VAL A 230 2.12 -10.23 -14.20
N THR A 231 1.91 -9.04 -14.72
CA THR A 231 2.85 -7.93 -14.69
C THR A 231 2.13 -6.60 -14.40
N TRP A 232 2.87 -5.51 -14.46
CA TRP A 232 2.37 -4.17 -14.19
C TRP A 232 1.15 -3.80 -15.04
N GLU A 233 0.12 -3.27 -14.42
CA GLU A 233 -0.93 -2.54 -15.10
C GLU A 233 -0.38 -1.19 -15.54
N ILE A 234 -0.53 -0.84 -16.83
CA ILE A 234 0.04 0.37 -17.40
C ILE A 234 -1.06 1.31 -17.85
N ALA A 235 -1.09 2.50 -17.24
CA ALA A 235 -1.91 3.62 -17.71
C ALA A 235 -1.08 4.59 -18.53
N THR A 236 -1.57 4.96 -19.72
CA THR A 236 -0.97 5.99 -20.57
C THR A 236 -1.79 7.26 -20.48
N LYS A 237 -1.13 8.39 -20.23
CA LYS A 237 -1.76 9.71 -20.06
C LYS A 237 -1.20 10.70 -21.08
N HIS A 238 -2.09 11.54 -21.59
CA HIS A 238 -1.78 12.67 -22.45
C HIS A 238 -2.50 13.89 -21.91
N ASP A 239 -1.78 15.00 -21.79
CA ASP A 239 -2.34 16.26 -21.34
C ASP A 239 -1.91 17.40 -22.27
N ILE A 240 -2.84 18.27 -22.59
CA ILE A 240 -2.61 19.53 -23.29
C ILE A 240 -3.16 20.65 -22.42
N GLY A 241 -2.38 21.69 -22.21
CA GLY A 241 -2.78 22.82 -21.38
C GLY A 241 -2.32 24.16 -21.95
N VAL A 242 -3.05 25.20 -21.61
CA VAL A 242 -2.73 26.59 -21.92
C VAL A 242 -2.81 27.40 -20.64
N ASP A 243 -1.74 28.12 -20.35
CA ASP A 243 -1.66 29.04 -19.22
C ASP A 243 -1.61 30.46 -19.76
N LEU A 244 -2.54 31.30 -19.33
CA LEU A 244 -2.67 32.70 -19.77
C LEU A 244 -2.59 33.63 -18.56
N SER A 245 -1.83 34.71 -18.70
CA SER A 245 -1.84 35.85 -17.79
C SER A 245 -1.92 37.15 -18.60
N LEU A 246 -2.88 37.97 -18.29
CA LEU A 246 -3.21 39.18 -19.03
C LEU A 246 -3.23 40.38 -18.09
N PHE A 247 -2.90 41.56 -18.63
CA PHE A 247 -3.03 42.86 -17.93
C PHE A 247 -2.30 42.91 -16.57
N ASN A 248 -1.03 42.48 -16.53
CA ASN A 248 -0.20 42.40 -15.31
C ASN A 248 -0.84 41.54 -14.21
N ASP A 249 -1.23 40.34 -14.56
CA ASP A 249 -1.83 39.32 -13.67
C ASP A 249 -3.18 39.72 -13.03
N LYS A 250 -3.94 40.60 -13.73
CA LYS A 250 -5.28 40.93 -13.29
C LYS A 250 -6.35 39.94 -13.76
N PHE A 251 -6.00 39.05 -14.72
CA PHE A 251 -6.86 37.98 -15.24
C PHE A 251 -5.99 36.76 -15.63
#